data_6fad0cc25c4483d92d13525fca5e5b56
#
_entry.id   6fad0cc25c4483d92d13525fca5e5b56
#
_cell.length_a   1.000
_cell.length_b   1.000
_cell.length_c   1.000
_cell.angle_alpha   90.00
_cell.angle_beta   90.00
_cell.angle_gamma   90.00
#
_symmetry.space_group_name_H-M   'P 1'
#
loop_
_entity.id
_entity.type
_entity.pdbx_description
1 polymer ?
#
loop_
_entity_poly.entity_id
_entity_poly.type
_entity_poly.pdbx_seq_one_letter_code
_entity_poly.pdbx_strand_id
1 'polypeptide(L)'
;MSLVEREKRVALHLPVEVRGEDAGGVRFTEYTRSVNVSGGGICFESHRNVAVGTRLHLSIELPVSLRHHFGDKDVYSARAVVCRVERFEGEEVARIGARFLGEEPLEEVV
;
A
#
# COMPACT_ATOMS: atom_id res chain seq x y z
N MET A 1 4.50 19.87 -15.78
CA MET A 1 4.48 19.23 -14.61
C MET A 1 5.74 18.59 -14.35
N SER A 2 6.10 18.54 -13.26
CA SER A 2 7.36 17.98 -13.03
C SER A 2 7.23 16.61 -12.45
N LEU A 3 8.26 15.83 -12.63
CA LEU A 3 8.30 14.53 -12.05
C LEU A 3 8.24 14.62 -10.55
N VAL A 4 8.74 15.70 -10.02
CA VAL A 4 8.73 15.87 -8.59
C VAL A 4 7.31 15.88 -8.08
N GLU A 5 6.40 16.49 -8.83
CA GLU A 5 5.04 16.50 -8.37
C GLU A 5 4.41 15.15 -8.39
N ARG A 6 4.75 14.30 -9.35
CA ARG A 6 4.24 12.97 -9.34
C ARG A 6 4.77 12.18 -8.16
N GLU A 7 5.97 12.54 -7.70
CA GLU A 7 6.56 11.83 -6.61
C GLU A 7 6.21 12.40 -5.27
N LYS A 8 5.43 13.47 -5.25
CA LYS A 8 5.11 14.11 -4.01
C LYS A 8 4.32 13.19 -3.12
N ARG A 9 4.73 13.05 -1.89
CA ARG A 9 4.06 12.21 -0.93
C ARG A 9 3.20 13.05 -0.03
N VAL A 10 2.03 12.53 0.29
CA VAL A 10 1.11 13.23 1.17
C VAL A 10 0.90 12.35 2.38
N ALA A 11 0.97 12.96 3.57
CA ALA A 11 0.77 12.24 4.81
C ALA A 11 -0.73 11.98 4.95
N LEU A 12 -1.13 10.76 4.65
CA LEU A 12 -2.52 10.35 4.71
C LEU A 12 -2.60 9.03 5.43
N HIS A 13 -3.57 8.94 6.34
CA HIS A 13 -3.75 7.72 7.12
C HIS A 13 -5.05 7.06 6.66
N LEU A 14 -4.95 6.34 5.57
CA LEU A 14 -6.11 5.70 4.94
C LEU A 14 -6.16 4.24 5.33
N PRO A 15 -7.35 3.68 5.48
CA PRO A 15 -7.45 2.24 5.72
C PRO A 15 -6.93 1.46 4.52
N VAL A 16 -6.15 0.44 4.79
CA VAL A 16 -5.54 -0.38 3.74
C VAL A 16 -5.68 -1.84 4.11
N GLU A 17 -6.14 -2.63 3.16
CA GLU A 17 -6.12 -4.08 3.31
C GLU A 17 -4.93 -4.58 2.52
N VAL A 18 -4.05 -5.34 3.17
CA VAL A 18 -2.82 -5.84 2.56
C VAL A 18 -2.91 -7.36 2.51
N ARG A 19 -2.74 -7.93 1.32
CA ARG A 19 -2.74 -9.37 1.17
C ARG A 19 -1.46 -9.81 0.49
N GLY A 20 -0.87 -10.89 0.98
CA GLY A 20 0.35 -11.41 0.40
C GLY A 20 0.87 -12.57 1.20
N GLU A 21 2.16 -12.86 1.02
CA GLU A 21 2.84 -13.89 1.80
C GLU A 21 3.95 -13.23 2.57
N ASP A 22 4.13 -13.66 3.80
CA ASP A 22 5.21 -13.10 4.60
C ASP A 22 6.52 -13.81 4.25
N ALA A 23 7.60 -13.45 4.95
CA ALA A 23 8.92 -13.98 4.65
C ALA A 23 9.02 -15.48 4.89
N GLY A 24 8.12 -16.02 5.68
CA GLY A 24 8.10 -17.47 5.92
C GLY A 24 7.19 -18.21 4.96
N GLY A 25 6.59 -17.53 3.98
CA GLY A 25 5.75 -18.19 3.02
C GLY A 25 4.31 -18.35 3.47
N VAL A 26 3.91 -17.70 4.55
CA VAL A 26 2.56 -17.83 5.07
C VAL A 26 1.70 -16.72 4.48
N ARG A 27 0.57 -17.10 3.91
CA ARG A 27 -0.36 -16.13 3.37
C ARG A 27 -1.03 -15.37 4.49
N PHE A 28 -1.27 -14.09 4.25
CA PHE A 28 -1.90 -13.27 5.26
C PHE A 28 -2.79 -12.20 4.63
N THR A 29 -3.70 -11.69 5.42
CA THR A 29 -4.47 -10.50 5.13
C THR A 29 -4.35 -9.62 6.37
N GLU A 30 -3.92 -8.40 6.18
CA GLU A 30 -3.74 -7.49 7.30
C GLU A 30 -4.49 -6.21 7.01
N TYR A 31 -5.20 -5.70 8.02
CA TYR A 31 -5.91 -4.43 7.89
C TYR A 31 -5.09 -3.41 8.67
N THR A 32 -4.64 -2.40 7.97
CA THR A 32 -3.76 -1.41 8.56
C THR A 32 -4.11 -0.04 8.00
N ARG A 33 -3.20 0.88 8.09
CA ARG A 33 -3.42 2.22 7.55
C ARG A 33 -2.12 2.74 6.96
N SER A 34 -2.26 3.63 6.01
CA SER A 34 -1.10 4.23 5.37
C SER A 34 -0.48 5.28 6.27
N VAL A 35 0.79 5.53 6.04
CA VAL A 35 1.51 6.63 6.64
C VAL A 35 1.58 7.77 5.65
N ASN A 36 1.84 7.44 4.39
CA ASN A 36 1.80 8.41 3.31
C ASN A 36 1.52 7.69 2.01
N VAL A 37 1.04 8.43 1.04
CA VAL A 37 0.65 7.90 -0.27
C VAL A 37 1.12 8.86 -1.33
N SER A 38 1.53 8.33 -2.48
CA SER A 38 1.84 9.14 -3.65
C SER A 38 1.26 8.43 -4.86
N GLY A 39 1.41 9.02 -6.02
CA GLY A 39 0.95 8.36 -7.23
C GLY A 39 1.73 7.11 -7.55
N GLY A 40 2.94 6.99 -7.03
CA GLY A 40 3.79 5.85 -7.34
C GLY A 40 3.85 4.80 -6.26
N GLY A 41 3.34 5.07 -5.08
CA GLY A 41 3.46 4.09 -4.01
C GLY A 41 2.86 4.52 -2.70
N ILE A 42 3.09 3.71 -1.69
CA ILE A 42 2.48 3.90 -0.40
C ILE A 42 3.45 3.41 0.67
N CYS A 43 3.38 4.05 1.82
CA CYS A 43 4.06 3.58 3.02
C CYS A 43 2.97 3.23 4.02
N PHE A 44 3.04 2.06 4.61
CA PHE A 44 2.04 1.65 5.60
C PHE A 44 2.72 0.90 6.73
N GLU A 45 2.00 0.74 7.82
CA GLU A 45 2.51 0.02 8.97
C GLU A 45 2.10 -1.44 8.88
N SER A 46 2.93 -2.33 9.37
CA SER A 46 2.63 -3.75 9.32
C SER A 46 3.24 -4.47 10.50
N HIS A 47 2.49 -5.44 11.02
CA HIS A 47 2.99 -6.34 12.05
C HIS A 47 3.57 -7.60 11.41
N ARG A 48 3.48 -7.71 10.08
CA ARG A 48 3.96 -8.91 9.40
C ARG A 48 5.42 -8.76 9.03
N ASN A 49 6.08 -9.88 8.89
CA ASN A 49 7.48 -9.90 8.53
C ASN A 49 7.55 -10.13 7.02
N VAL A 50 7.54 -9.06 6.25
CA VAL A 50 7.61 -9.16 4.79
C VAL A 50 8.99 -8.75 4.33
N ALA A 51 9.42 -9.33 3.23
CA ALA A 51 10.75 -9.05 2.68
C ALA A 51 10.65 -8.09 1.52
N VAL A 52 11.73 -7.35 1.29
CA VAL A 52 11.85 -6.52 0.10
C VAL A 52 11.71 -7.42 -1.12
N GLY A 53 10.96 -6.97 -2.10
CA GLY A 53 10.71 -7.75 -3.32
C GLY A 53 9.40 -8.52 -3.28
N THR A 54 8.76 -8.59 -2.11
CA THR A 54 7.50 -9.31 -1.98
C THR A 54 6.42 -8.57 -2.76
N ARG A 55 5.59 -9.31 -3.47
CA ARG A 55 4.45 -8.74 -4.16
C ARG A 55 3.23 -8.80 -3.29
N LEU A 56 2.48 -7.71 -3.28
CA LEU A 56 1.33 -7.57 -2.42
C LEU A 56 0.14 -7.12 -3.25
N HIS A 57 -1.05 -7.39 -2.74
CA HIS A 57 -2.29 -6.86 -3.26
C HIS A 57 -2.83 -5.89 -2.23
N LEU A 58 -3.05 -4.66 -2.63
CA LEU A 58 -3.48 -3.62 -1.71
C LEU A 58 -4.86 -3.12 -2.10
N SER A 59 -5.71 -2.89 -1.10
CA SER A 59 -6.99 -2.24 -1.31
C SER A 59 -7.03 -1.05 -0.37
N ILE A 60 -7.08 0.14 -0.93
CA ILE A 60 -6.98 1.38 -0.18
C ILE A 60 -8.30 2.09 -0.25
N GLU A 61 -8.89 2.41 0.90
CA GLU A 61 -10.14 3.15 0.94
C GLU A 61 -9.86 4.61 0.72
N LEU A 62 -10.61 5.23 -0.17
CA LEU A 62 -10.35 6.59 -0.57
C LEU A 62 -11.44 7.52 -0.05
N PRO A 63 -11.08 8.59 0.65
CA PRO A 63 -12.07 9.60 1.00
C PRO A 63 -12.53 10.31 -0.25
N VAL A 64 -13.70 10.92 -0.17
CA VAL A 64 -14.30 11.58 -1.31
C VAL A 64 -13.35 12.54 -1.98
N SER A 65 -12.58 13.27 -1.18
CA SER A 65 -11.70 14.30 -1.71
C SER A 65 -10.59 13.76 -2.59
N LEU A 66 -10.30 12.47 -2.51
CA LEU A 66 -9.22 11.90 -3.30
C LEU A 66 -9.71 11.07 -4.46
N ARG A 67 -11.00 10.82 -4.56
CA ARG A 67 -11.49 9.84 -5.53
C ARG A 67 -11.22 10.25 -6.96
N HIS A 68 -11.25 11.54 -7.24
CA HIS A 68 -11.05 11.98 -8.62
C HIS A 68 -9.62 11.73 -9.08
N HIS A 69 -8.68 11.57 -8.17
CA HIS A 69 -7.30 11.24 -8.54
C HIS A 69 -7.16 9.76 -8.87
N PHE A 70 -8.18 8.95 -8.56
CA PHE A 70 -8.10 7.52 -8.73
C PHE A 70 -9.29 6.99 -9.53
N GLY A 71 -9.76 7.76 -10.49
CA GLY A 71 -10.82 7.31 -11.37
C GLY A 71 -12.20 7.32 -10.72
N ASP A 72 -12.38 8.16 -9.70
CA ASP A 72 -13.67 8.31 -8.99
C ASP A 72 -14.11 7.04 -8.28
N LYS A 73 -13.16 6.18 -7.93
CA LYS A 73 -13.47 4.97 -7.19
C LYS A 73 -13.39 5.24 -5.70
N ASP A 74 -14.16 4.49 -4.92
CA ASP A 74 -14.07 4.62 -3.48
C ASP A 74 -13.00 3.70 -2.90
N VAL A 75 -12.52 2.73 -3.68
CA VAL A 75 -11.43 1.85 -3.27
C VAL A 75 -10.45 1.76 -4.42
N TYR A 76 -9.18 1.93 -4.13
CA TYR A 76 -8.14 1.76 -5.13
C TYR A 76 -7.45 0.43 -4.85
N SER A 77 -7.54 -0.47 -5.81
CA SER A 77 -6.93 -1.79 -5.69
C SER A 77 -5.71 -1.85 -6.61
N ALA A 78 -4.60 -2.28 -6.06
CA ALA A 78 -3.36 -2.27 -6.83
C ALA A 78 -2.47 -3.42 -6.42
N ARG A 79 -1.66 -3.87 -7.38
CA ARG A 79 -0.54 -4.74 -7.07
C ARG A 79 0.63 -3.84 -6.73
N ALA A 80 1.45 -4.28 -5.82
CA ALA A 80 2.58 -3.49 -5.38
C ALA A 80 3.75 -4.41 -5.06
N VAL A 81 4.94 -3.84 -5.01
CA VAL A 81 6.13 -4.58 -4.62
C VAL A 81 6.80 -3.85 -3.48
N VAL A 82 7.19 -4.60 -2.46
CA VAL A 82 7.85 -4.03 -1.29
C VAL A 82 9.24 -3.56 -1.68
N CYS A 83 9.51 -2.29 -1.46
CA CYS A 83 10.80 -1.68 -1.80
C CYS A 83 11.63 -1.39 -0.56
N ARG A 84 10.99 -1.24 0.59
CA ARG A 84 11.70 -0.85 1.80
C ARG A 84 10.97 -1.38 3.01
N VAL A 85 11.73 -1.85 3.97
CA VAL A 85 11.18 -2.30 5.24
C VAL A 85 12.01 -1.61 6.31
N GLU A 86 11.34 -0.82 7.17
CA GLU A 86 12.01 -0.12 8.25
C GLU A 86 11.48 -0.64 9.55
N ARG A 87 12.38 -1.19 10.36
CA ARG A 87 11.99 -1.68 11.66
C ARG A 87 12.66 -0.79 12.70
N PHE A 88 11.89 -0.47 13.71
CA PHE A 88 12.38 0.42 14.75
C PHE A 88 12.56 -0.39 16.03
N GLU A 89 13.68 -0.20 16.66
CA GLU A 89 14.02 -0.95 17.83
C GLU A 89 12.96 -0.78 18.90
N GLY A 90 12.53 -1.90 19.49
CA GLY A 90 11.55 -1.85 20.54
C GLY A 90 10.11 -1.75 20.05
N GLU A 91 9.89 -1.75 18.74
CA GLU A 91 8.53 -1.65 18.20
C GLU A 91 8.14 -2.91 17.47
N GLU A 92 6.87 -3.27 17.60
CA GLU A 92 6.38 -4.43 16.92
C GLU A 92 5.98 -4.12 15.49
N VAL A 93 5.82 -2.85 15.17
CA VAL A 93 5.31 -2.43 13.89
C VAL A 93 6.46 -1.98 13.04
N ALA A 94 6.49 -2.43 11.80
CA ALA A 94 7.46 -1.98 10.82
C ALA A 94 6.77 -1.03 9.86
N ARG A 95 7.52 -0.20 9.17
CA ARG A 95 7.00 0.62 8.09
C ARG A 95 7.44 0.00 6.78
N ILE A 96 6.46 -0.23 5.92
CA ILE A 96 6.69 -0.90 4.65
C ILE A 96 6.47 0.13 3.55
N GLY A 97 7.48 0.32 2.72
CA GLY A 97 7.34 1.14 1.53
C GLY A 97 7.14 0.23 0.33
N ALA A 98 6.07 0.45 -0.42
CA ALA A 98 5.73 -0.38 -1.56
C ALA A 98 5.46 0.50 -2.77
N ARG A 99 5.93 0.04 -3.93
CA ARG A 99 5.72 0.76 -5.18
C ARG A 99 4.57 0.09 -5.91
N PHE A 100 3.65 0.90 -6.42
CA PHE A 100 2.53 0.35 -7.18
C PHE A 100 3.03 -0.20 -8.51
N LEU A 101 2.58 -1.39 -8.86
CA LEU A 101 2.92 -2.00 -10.14
C LEU A 101 1.81 -1.76 -11.15
N GLY A 102 0.61 -1.55 -10.68
CA GLY A 102 -0.51 -1.30 -11.57
C GLY A 102 -1.80 -1.47 -10.82
N GLU A 103 -2.83 -0.83 -11.34
CA GLU A 103 -4.15 -0.95 -10.77
C GLU A 103 -4.71 -2.34 -11.06
N GLU A 104 -5.36 -2.92 -10.07
CA GLU A 104 -5.92 -4.23 -10.21
C GLU A 104 -7.42 -4.08 -10.23
N PRO A 105 -8.13 -4.64 -11.19
CA PRO A 105 -9.58 -4.50 -11.20
C PRO A 105 -10.15 -5.16 -9.97
N LEU A 106 -11.23 -4.60 -9.48
CA LEU A 106 -11.94 -5.24 -8.43
C LEU A 106 -12.44 -6.55 -8.99
N GLU A 107 -12.46 -7.53 -8.09
CA GLU A 107 -12.77 -8.76 -8.51
C GLU A 107 -14.05 -9.02 -8.87
N GLU A 108 -14.40 -9.32 -9.86
CA GLU A 108 -15.62 -9.53 -10.15
C GLU A 108 -15.80 -10.82 -10.31
N VAL A 109 -15.61 -11.45 -9.74
CA VAL A 109 -15.81 -12.61 -9.81
C VAL A 109 -16.74 -13.11 -10.44
N VAL A 110 -16.82 -13.71 -10.99
CA VAL A 110 -17.73 -14.15 -11.72
C VAL A 110 -18.02 -15.42 -11.51
#